data_c77601af910b9262ad103e4c458200f6
#
_entry.id   c77601af910b9262ad103e4c458200f6
#
_cell.length_a   1.000
_cell.length_b   1.000
_cell.length_c   1.000
_cell.angle_alpha   90.00
_cell.angle_beta   90.00
_cell.angle_gamma   90.00
#
_symmetry.space_group_name_H-M   'P 1'
#
loop_
_entity.id
_entity.type
_entity.pdbx_description
1 polymer ?
#
loop_
_entity_poly.entity_id
_entity_poly.type
_entity_poly.pdbx_seq_one_letter_code
_entity_poly.pdbx_strand_id
1 'polypeptide(L)'
;MQVESIQLKHTLHFSDIQLDFKYHKLPVTLILGDQSSGKTALLRSTYQALTWFAARYRDLRTAGMVMLDQDIMQHRLQSKINIQVRFPEEIGSFAESSDQQQSSTQQCSWQLYKTLNSQGVGLSKVDTSQLEAMVTLYQKALTKDPMLGLPLIAYYPAERFVNEINLLSKNNPAILQTVYAYEIAAIPFTTFTRFFEWFREISDIENAQSAQILEQILSRASQQDKKHNMDELVKHIEHAQIQVNTPSLNSLREALSIVLPEVSNLYLQYQPKMQLMVSYQGQTQTLQQLPNSIRNWIALVGDIVRRLCLLNPKSLFPCKEGSGILLIDAIDHQLDQDMAAVILSRLHQAFPELQIIVTGNRTELLEQAADFQCLYLENKQLYPVQVDTIPAQFDQLYANLGLGQETLNTEEIVLLEPELEQVTPLSILQLIQQTLNEEQQQELLRLLNQNDRKIPQIPF
;
A
#
# COMPACT_ATOMS: atom_id res chain seq x y z
N MET A 1 -13.61 -0.30 4.34
CA MET A 1 -14.17 0.59 3.31
C MET A 1 -13.35 0.48 2.04
N GLN A 2 -14.02 0.37 0.86
CA GLN A 2 -13.36 0.25 -0.45
C GLN A 2 -14.06 1.13 -1.47
N VAL A 3 -13.34 1.75 -2.40
CA VAL A 3 -13.91 2.45 -3.55
C VAL A 3 -14.35 1.41 -4.58
N GLU A 4 -15.59 1.50 -5.06
CA GLU A 4 -16.11 0.66 -6.13
C GLU A 4 -15.96 1.33 -7.49
N SER A 5 -16.22 2.64 -7.55
CA SER A 5 -16.03 3.41 -8.77
C SER A 5 -15.76 4.89 -8.51
N ILE A 6 -15.12 5.54 -9.46
CA ILE A 6 -15.01 6.98 -9.54
C ILE A 6 -15.25 7.45 -10.96
N GLN A 7 -16.02 8.53 -11.12
CA GLN A 7 -16.25 9.18 -12.40
C GLN A 7 -15.87 10.66 -12.30
N LEU A 8 -15.10 11.13 -13.28
CA LEU A 8 -14.73 12.53 -13.45
C LEU A 8 -15.36 13.05 -14.73
N LYS A 9 -16.22 14.05 -14.62
CA LYS A 9 -16.84 14.75 -15.77
C LYS A 9 -16.36 16.19 -15.86
N HIS A 10 -15.82 16.56 -17.02
CA HIS A 10 -15.27 17.89 -17.29
C HIS A 10 -14.31 18.37 -16.18
N THR A 11 -13.53 17.44 -15.63
CA THR A 11 -12.62 17.68 -14.51
C THR A 11 -11.18 17.65 -15.00
N LEU A 12 -10.42 18.75 -14.79
CA LEU A 12 -9.03 18.91 -15.26
C LEU A 12 -8.93 18.66 -16.78
N HIS A 13 -8.33 17.53 -17.19
CA HIS A 13 -8.15 17.17 -18.61
C HIS A 13 -9.18 16.13 -19.08
N PHE A 14 -10.07 15.66 -18.22
CA PHE A 14 -11.00 14.58 -18.51
C PHE A 14 -12.36 15.15 -18.91
N SER A 15 -12.82 14.82 -20.11
CA SER A 15 -14.21 15.13 -20.53
C SER A 15 -15.22 14.23 -19.81
N ASP A 16 -14.98 12.96 -19.81
CA ASP A 16 -15.67 11.93 -19.02
C ASP A 16 -14.75 10.71 -18.91
N ILE A 17 -14.36 10.36 -17.71
CA ILE A 17 -13.59 9.16 -17.41
C ILE A 17 -14.23 8.46 -16.22
N GLN A 18 -14.42 7.15 -16.33
CA GLN A 18 -14.89 6.30 -15.26
C GLN A 18 -13.85 5.22 -14.99
N LEU A 19 -13.55 5.01 -13.72
CA LEU A 19 -12.73 3.93 -13.22
C LEU A 19 -13.56 3.07 -12.29
N ASP A 20 -13.80 1.82 -12.71
CA ASP A 20 -14.44 0.79 -11.90
C ASP A 20 -13.36 -0.12 -11.31
N PHE A 21 -13.38 -0.32 -10.01
CA PHE A 21 -12.43 -1.18 -9.31
C PHE A 21 -12.94 -2.61 -9.32
N LYS A 22 -12.37 -3.42 -10.22
CA LYS A 22 -12.71 -4.84 -10.41
C LYS A 22 -11.51 -5.70 -10.07
N TYR A 23 -11.54 -6.32 -8.92
CA TYR A 23 -10.43 -7.15 -8.46
C TYR A 23 -10.60 -8.59 -8.91
N HIS A 24 -9.51 -9.20 -9.38
CA HIS A 24 -9.45 -10.63 -9.66
C HIS A 24 -9.26 -11.43 -8.37
N LYS A 25 -8.19 -11.12 -7.61
CA LYS A 25 -7.90 -11.78 -6.33
C LYS A 25 -7.52 -10.79 -5.24
N LEU A 26 -6.69 -9.80 -5.56
CA LEU A 26 -6.14 -8.88 -4.59
C LEU A 26 -6.66 -7.45 -4.82
N PRO A 27 -6.95 -6.68 -3.74
CA PRO A 27 -7.50 -5.33 -3.85
C PRO A 27 -6.42 -4.29 -4.22
N VAL A 28 -5.67 -4.58 -5.28
CA VAL A 28 -4.59 -3.73 -5.80
C VAL A 28 -4.92 -3.29 -7.22
N THR A 29 -4.86 -1.99 -7.48
CA THR A 29 -5.02 -1.38 -8.81
C THR A 29 -3.75 -0.64 -9.20
N LEU A 30 -3.14 -1.03 -10.31
CA LEU A 30 -2.00 -0.36 -10.92
C LEU A 30 -2.45 0.41 -12.17
N ILE A 31 -2.22 1.72 -12.19
CA ILE A 31 -2.53 2.58 -13.34
C ILE A 31 -1.21 3.02 -13.97
N LEU A 32 -0.89 2.44 -15.11
CA LEU A 32 0.25 2.82 -15.94
C LEU A 32 -0.15 3.88 -16.97
N GLY A 33 0.82 4.47 -17.62
CA GLY A 33 0.61 5.42 -18.73
C GLY A 33 1.79 6.37 -18.86
N ASP A 34 1.83 7.09 -19.97
CA ASP A 34 2.89 8.05 -20.27
C ASP A 34 2.88 9.25 -19.31
N GLN A 35 3.98 10.02 -19.33
CA GLN A 35 4.03 11.29 -18.64
C GLN A 35 2.90 12.19 -19.14
N SER A 36 2.31 12.97 -18.24
CA SER A 36 1.19 13.89 -18.55
C SER A 36 -0.11 13.22 -19.05
N SER A 37 -0.25 11.90 -18.98
CA SER A 37 -1.50 11.19 -19.35
C SER A 37 -2.69 11.60 -18.45
N GLY A 38 -2.43 12.00 -17.20
CA GLY A 38 -3.44 12.43 -16.23
C GLY A 38 -3.54 11.53 -14.98
N LYS A 39 -2.62 10.59 -14.77
CA LYS A 39 -2.62 9.65 -13.62
C LYS A 39 -2.72 10.36 -12.28
N THR A 40 -1.84 11.33 -12.02
CA THR A 40 -1.86 12.17 -10.82
C THR A 40 -3.20 12.89 -10.63
N ALA A 41 -3.78 13.40 -11.72
CA ALA A 41 -5.07 14.08 -11.68
C ALA A 41 -6.20 13.13 -11.25
N LEU A 42 -6.20 11.89 -11.75
CA LEU A 42 -7.17 10.87 -11.38
C LEU A 42 -7.04 10.48 -9.90
N LEU A 43 -5.81 10.18 -9.42
CA LEU A 43 -5.58 9.82 -8.01
C LEU A 43 -5.93 10.98 -7.07
N ARG A 44 -5.48 12.20 -7.41
CA ARG A 44 -5.76 13.39 -6.61
C ARG A 44 -7.26 13.68 -6.51
N SER A 45 -8.02 13.54 -7.60
CA SER A 45 -9.47 13.71 -7.60
C SER A 45 -10.17 12.63 -6.77
N THR A 46 -9.67 11.40 -6.80
CA THR A 46 -10.16 10.31 -5.94
C THR A 46 -9.94 10.66 -4.47
N TYR A 47 -8.73 11.08 -4.10
CA TYR A 47 -8.44 11.51 -2.74
C TYR A 47 -9.28 12.71 -2.30
N GLN A 48 -9.45 13.71 -3.18
CA GLN A 48 -10.27 14.89 -2.92
C GLN A 48 -11.70 14.49 -2.52
N ALA A 49 -12.31 13.53 -3.25
CA ALA A 49 -13.62 13.01 -2.90
C ALA A 49 -13.61 12.26 -1.55
N LEU A 50 -12.59 11.44 -1.28
CA LEU A 50 -12.48 10.66 -0.05
C LEU A 50 -12.24 11.51 1.20
N THR A 51 -11.62 12.70 1.09
CA THR A 51 -11.41 13.61 2.23
C THR A 51 -12.70 14.04 2.90
N TRP A 52 -13.84 13.97 2.22
CA TRP A 52 -15.15 14.33 2.76
C TRP A 52 -15.62 13.35 3.83
N PHE A 53 -15.29 12.05 3.73
CA PHE A 53 -15.55 11.09 4.82
C PHE A 53 -14.81 11.50 6.10
N ALA A 54 -13.51 11.73 6.02
CA ALA A 54 -12.69 12.12 7.17
C ALA A 54 -13.15 13.44 7.81
N ALA A 55 -13.52 14.41 6.98
CA ALA A 55 -14.03 15.70 7.43
C ALA A 55 -15.41 15.56 8.15
N ARG A 56 -16.35 14.85 7.55
CA ARG A 56 -17.70 14.61 8.11
C ARG A 56 -17.65 13.73 9.36
N TYR A 57 -16.71 12.77 9.44
CA TYR A 57 -16.51 11.97 10.64
C TYR A 57 -16.07 12.81 11.84
N ARG A 58 -15.21 13.81 11.61
CA ARG A 58 -14.77 14.75 12.65
C ARG A 58 -15.91 15.68 13.11
N ASP A 59 -16.63 16.26 12.19
CA ASP A 59 -17.78 17.11 12.41
C ASP A 59 -18.59 17.17 11.10
N LEU A 60 -19.91 16.90 11.21
CA LEU A 60 -20.83 16.91 10.05
C LEU A 60 -20.89 18.23 9.29
N ARG A 61 -20.38 19.32 9.86
CA ARG A 61 -20.29 20.64 9.23
C ARG A 61 -18.94 20.91 8.57
N THR A 62 -17.94 20.09 8.85
CA THR A 62 -16.59 20.27 8.29
C THR A 62 -16.56 19.85 6.81
N ALA A 63 -16.03 20.70 5.96
CA ALA A 63 -15.83 20.39 4.56
C ALA A 63 -14.54 19.58 4.34
N GLY A 64 -14.58 18.62 3.42
CA GLY A 64 -13.40 18.03 2.83
C GLY A 64 -12.71 18.98 1.84
N MET A 65 -11.81 18.47 1.02
CA MET A 65 -11.20 19.27 -0.05
C MET A 65 -12.25 19.65 -1.08
N VAL A 66 -12.46 20.96 -1.25
CA VAL A 66 -13.39 21.49 -2.24
C VAL A 66 -12.75 21.57 -3.62
N MET A 67 -13.57 21.45 -4.66
CA MET A 67 -13.11 21.67 -6.03
C MET A 67 -12.81 23.15 -6.26
N LEU A 68 -11.69 23.45 -6.91
CA LEU A 68 -11.27 24.80 -7.29
C LEU A 68 -11.73 25.13 -8.72
N ASP A 69 -11.67 26.41 -9.09
CA ASP A 69 -12.02 26.84 -10.44
C ASP A 69 -11.09 26.23 -11.50
N GLN A 70 -9.82 26.02 -11.16
CA GLN A 70 -8.84 25.34 -12.01
C GLN A 70 -9.10 23.83 -12.22
N ASP A 71 -9.96 23.23 -11.41
CA ASP A 71 -10.37 21.83 -11.58
C ASP A 71 -11.42 21.67 -12.69
N ILE A 72 -12.02 22.78 -13.16
CA ILE A 72 -12.95 22.77 -14.27
C ILE A 72 -12.13 22.65 -15.58
N MET A 73 -12.54 21.72 -16.44
CA MET A 73 -11.95 21.56 -17.76
C MET A 73 -12.08 22.83 -18.58
N GLN A 74 -11.03 23.18 -19.34
CA GLN A 74 -11.05 24.34 -20.23
C GLN A 74 -12.28 24.36 -21.15
N HIS A 75 -12.85 25.54 -21.34
CA HIS A 75 -14.07 25.76 -22.14
C HIS A 75 -15.34 25.07 -21.59
N ARG A 76 -15.32 24.67 -20.31
CA ARG A 76 -16.50 24.18 -19.60
C ARG A 76 -16.85 25.07 -18.43
N LEU A 77 -18.15 25.09 -18.09
CA LEU A 77 -18.66 25.89 -16.97
C LEU A 77 -18.93 25.06 -15.72
N GLN A 78 -18.83 23.73 -15.83
CA GLN A 78 -19.12 22.83 -14.74
C GLN A 78 -18.15 21.63 -14.75
N SER A 79 -17.78 21.20 -13.57
CA SER A 79 -17.02 19.97 -13.30
C SER A 79 -17.72 19.15 -12.23
N LYS A 80 -17.59 17.82 -12.32
CA LYS A 80 -18.22 16.89 -11.39
C LYS A 80 -17.29 15.72 -11.08
N ILE A 81 -17.20 15.38 -9.80
CA ILE A 81 -16.61 14.14 -9.32
C ILE A 81 -17.71 13.32 -8.65
N ASN A 82 -17.90 12.09 -9.09
CA ASN A 82 -18.82 11.14 -8.49
C ASN A 82 -18.01 9.94 -7.98
N ILE A 83 -18.21 9.57 -6.72
CA ILE A 83 -17.53 8.43 -6.10
C ILE A 83 -18.56 7.50 -5.45
N GLN A 84 -18.32 6.20 -5.59
CA GLN A 84 -19.10 5.14 -4.96
C GLN A 84 -18.16 4.27 -4.13
N VAL A 85 -18.53 4.00 -2.89
CA VAL A 85 -17.78 3.17 -1.96
C VAL A 85 -18.63 2.07 -1.38
N ARG A 86 -17.99 0.97 -0.99
CA ARG A 86 -18.58 -0.09 -0.18
C ARG A 86 -17.99 -0.02 1.22
N PHE A 87 -18.83 -0.19 2.23
CA PHE A 87 -18.38 -0.28 3.62
C PHE A 87 -18.67 -1.67 4.19
N PRO A 88 -17.93 -2.10 5.26
CA PRO A 88 -18.07 -3.43 5.85
C PRO A 88 -19.45 -3.68 6.48
N GLU A 89 -19.85 -4.95 6.54
CA GLU A 89 -21.13 -5.38 7.12
C GLU A 89 -21.26 -5.05 8.60
N GLU A 90 -20.15 -5.10 9.32
CA GLU A 90 -20.08 -4.84 10.76
C GLU A 90 -20.48 -3.39 11.10
N ILE A 91 -20.33 -2.48 10.15
CA ILE A 91 -20.75 -1.07 10.32
C ILE A 91 -22.28 -0.93 10.24
N GLY A 92 -22.97 -1.88 9.60
CA GLY A 92 -24.40 -1.89 9.39
C GLY A 92 -24.79 -1.70 7.93
N SER A 93 -26.06 -1.43 7.69
CA SER A 93 -26.63 -1.20 6.36
C SER A 93 -27.55 -0.01 6.37
N PHE A 94 -27.78 0.60 5.21
CA PHE A 94 -28.85 1.59 5.06
C PHE A 94 -30.20 0.91 5.16
N ALA A 95 -31.16 1.52 5.89
CA ALA A 95 -32.53 1.08 5.91
C ALA A 95 -33.18 1.37 4.54
N GLU A 96 -33.73 0.36 3.90
CA GLU A 96 -34.42 0.51 2.63
C GLU A 96 -35.78 1.24 2.79
N SER A 97 -36.06 2.12 1.85
CA SER A 97 -37.41 2.58 1.57
C SER A 97 -38.20 1.44 0.91
N SER A 98 -39.33 1.13 1.46
CA SER A 98 -40.17 -0.05 1.42
C SER A 98 -40.76 -0.52 0.08
N ASP A 99 -40.15 -0.34 -1.09
CA ASP A 99 -40.84 -0.70 -2.35
C ASP A 99 -40.04 -1.50 -3.41
N GLN A 100 -38.81 -1.96 -3.13
CA GLN A 100 -38.16 -2.91 -4.04
C GLN A 100 -37.30 -3.92 -3.27
N GLN A 101 -37.45 -5.20 -3.66
CA GLN A 101 -36.87 -6.39 -3.11
C GLN A 101 -35.45 -6.25 -2.50
N GLN A 102 -35.39 -6.49 -1.22
CA GLN A 102 -34.29 -6.98 -0.35
C GLN A 102 -32.91 -7.18 -1.00
N SER A 103 -32.10 -6.13 -1.02
CA SER A 103 -30.66 -6.25 -0.88
C SER A 103 -30.21 -5.11 0.03
N SER A 104 -29.79 -5.45 1.25
CA SER A 104 -29.17 -4.49 2.17
C SER A 104 -27.94 -3.88 1.46
N THR A 105 -28.05 -2.65 0.97
CA THR A 105 -26.97 -2.05 0.21
C THR A 105 -25.96 -1.43 1.16
N GLN A 106 -24.76 -2.02 1.22
CA GLN A 106 -23.59 -1.48 1.89
C GLN A 106 -22.84 -0.50 0.98
N GLN A 107 -23.54 0.05 0.00
CA GLN A 107 -22.99 0.99 -0.97
C GLN A 107 -23.39 2.41 -0.59
N CYS A 108 -22.44 3.33 -0.73
CA CYS A 108 -22.61 4.74 -0.48
C CYS A 108 -22.00 5.55 -1.62
N SER A 109 -22.71 6.55 -2.09
CA SER A 109 -22.19 7.46 -3.12
C SER A 109 -22.33 8.93 -2.70
N TRP A 110 -21.38 9.76 -3.15
CA TRP A 110 -21.48 11.20 -3.02
C TRP A 110 -20.84 11.90 -4.20
N GLN A 111 -21.18 13.18 -4.36
CA GLN A 111 -20.80 13.94 -5.55
C GLN A 111 -20.31 15.32 -5.17
N LEU A 112 -19.20 15.72 -5.81
CA LEU A 112 -18.69 17.08 -5.73
C LEU A 112 -18.96 17.79 -7.06
N TYR A 113 -19.39 19.03 -6.98
CA TYR A 113 -19.65 19.88 -8.13
C TYR A 113 -18.89 21.18 -8.01
N LYS A 114 -18.41 21.68 -9.14
CA LYS A 114 -17.90 23.03 -9.28
C LYS A 114 -18.54 23.66 -10.53
N THR A 115 -19.16 24.82 -10.36
CA THR A 115 -19.85 25.53 -11.45
C THR A 115 -19.40 26.98 -11.46
N LEU A 116 -19.11 27.51 -12.64
CA LEU A 116 -18.90 28.95 -12.84
C LEU A 116 -20.22 29.59 -13.26
N ASN A 117 -20.58 30.69 -12.63
CA ASN A 117 -21.71 31.51 -13.07
C ASN A 117 -21.34 32.35 -14.30
N SER A 118 -22.32 33.08 -14.85
CA SER A 118 -22.11 33.98 -16.01
C SER A 118 -21.11 35.11 -15.77
N GLN A 119 -20.76 35.39 -14.51
CA GLN A 119 -19.77 36.41 -14.11
C GLN A 119 -18.39 35.78 -13.81
N GLY A 120 -18.18 34.48 -14.06
CA GLY A 120 -16.95 33.78 -13.78
C GLY A 120 -16.71 33.46 -12.30
N VAL A 121 -17.71 33.63 -11.44
CA VAL A 121 -17.59 33.28 -10.01
C VAL A 121 -17.90 31.80 -9.82
N GLY A 122 -16.93 31.09 -9.21
CA GLY A 122 -17.04 29.66 -8.93
C GLY A 122 -17.90 29.35 -7.72
N LEU A 123 -18.92 28.50 -7.89
CA LEU A 123 -19.75 27.96 -6.84
C LEU A 123 -19.43 26.47 -6.65
N SER A 124 -19.04 26.07 -5.44
CA SER A 124 -18.85 24.66 -5.07
C SER A 124 -20.08 24.13 -4.36
N LYS A 125 -20.55 22.94 -4.78
CA LYS A 125 -21.68 22.23 -4.15
C LYS A 125 -21.27 20.78 -3.96
N VAL A 126 -21.77 20.18 -2.89
CA VAL A 126 -21.51 18.77 -2.58
C VAL A 126 -22.84 18.13 -2.16
N ASP A 127 -23.11 16.97 -2.70
CA ASP A 127 -24.20 16.12 -2.24
C ASP A 127 -23.63 15.03 -1.35
N THR A 128 -23.85 15.14 -0.04
CA THR A 128 -23.28 14.28 1.01
C THR A 128 -24.31 13.54 1.84
N SER A 129 -25.55 13.48 1.40
CA SER A 129 -26.65 12.89 2.19
C SER A 129 -26.37 11.43 2.59
N GLN A 130 -25.98 10.60 1.63
CA GLN A 130 -25.61 9.20 1.91
C GLN A 130 -24.29 9.10 2.72
N LEU A 131 -23.32 9.96 2.45
CA LEU A 131 -22.07 10.02 3.20
C LEU A 131 -22.31 10.33 4.68
N GLU A 132 -23.18 11.28 5.01
CA GLU A 132 -23.53 11.64 6.39
C GLU A 132 -24.25 10.49 7.10
N ALA A 133 -25.12 9.77 6.39
CA ALA A 133 -25.73 8.55 6.92
C ALA A 133 -24.70 7.46 7.20
N MET A 134 -23.74 7.22 6.28
CA MET A 134 -22.65 6.27 6.47
C MET A 134 -21.75 6.66 7.67
N VAL A 135 -21.38 7.93 7.80
CA VAL A 135 -20.62 8.44 8.95
C VAL A 135 -21.36 8.17 10.27
N THR A 136 -22.67 8.36 10.28
CA THR A 136 -23.51 8.08 11.46
C THR A 136 -23.50 6.58 11.81
N LEU A 137 -23.51 5.70 10.80
CA LEU A 137 -23.37 4.25 11.02
C LEU A 137 -22.01 3.92 11.64
N TYR A 138 -20.90 4.47 11.13
CA TYR A 138 -19.57 4.29 11.72
C TYR A 138 -19.51 4.75 13.18
N GLN A 139 -20.05 5.93 13.50
CA GLN A 139 -20.07 6.45 14.88
C GLN A 139 -20.88 5.54 15.83
N LYS A 140 -22.03 5.03 15.37
CA LYS A 140 -22.86 4.09 16.15
C LYS A 140 -22.15 2.73 16.32
N ALA A 141 -21.55 2.18 15.26
CA ALA A 141 -20.84 0.91 15.31
C ALA A 141 -19.66 0.95 16.29
N LEU A 142 -18.82 2.00 16.21
CA LEU A 142 -17.68 2.20 17.12
C LEU A 142 -18.11 2.43 18.57
N THR A 143 -19.28 3.04 18.80
CA THR A 143 -19.82 3.19 20.17
C THR A 143 -20.28 1.83 20.71
N LYS A 144 -20.82 0.96 19.85
CA LYS A 144 -21.30 -0.38 20.22
C LYS A 144 -20.15 -1.37 20.38
N ASP A 145 -19.18 -1.32 19.48
CA ASP A 145 -17.99 -2.17 19.49
C ASP A 145 -16.71 -1.32 19.31
N PRO A 146 -16.02 -0.99 20.41
CA PRO A 146 -14.78 -0.22 20.38
C PRO A 146 -13.58 -0.97 19.76
N MET A 147 -13.72 -2.27 19.43
CA MET A 147 -12.69 -3.03 18.72
C MET A 147 -12.69 -2.74 17.23
N LEU A 148 -13.80 -2.26 16.68
CA LEU A 148 -13.87 -1.84 15.30
C LEU A 148 -12.92 -0.66 15.05
N GLY A 149 -12.22 -0.73 13.92
CA GLY A 149 -11.33 0.34 13.47
C GLY A 149 -12.02 1.32 12.51
N LEU A 150 -11.41 2.46 12.31
CA LEU A 150 -11.76 3.39 11.25
C LEU A 150 -10.97 3.09 9.97
N PRO A 151 -11.56 3.32 8.77
CA PRO A 151 -10.87 3.05 7.53
C PRO A 151 -9.71 4.02 7.31
N LEU A 152 -8.56 3.52 6.86
CA LEU A 152 -7.48 4.36 6.37
C LEU A 152 -7.95 5.11 5.10
N ILE A 153 -7.65 6.40 5.03
CA ILE A 153 -7.71 7.21 3.80
C ILE A 153 -6.40 7.98 3.72
N ALA A 154 -5.51 7.53 2.87
CA ALA A 154 -4.20 8.15 2.72
C ALA A 154 -3.85 8.35 1.24
N TYR A 155 -3.24 9.48 0.94
CA TYR A 155 -2.70 9.80 -0.37
C TYR A 155 -1.25 10.28 -0.24
N TYR A 156 -0.37 9.66 -1.00
CA TYR A 156 1.04 10.02 -1.07
C TYR A 156 1.37 10.51 -2.48
N PRO A 157 1.67 11.81 -2.64
CA PRO A 157 2.00 12.40 -3.94
C PRO A 157 3.34 11.90 -4.47
N ALA A 158 3.62 12.17 -5.75
CA ALA A 158 4.90 11.85 -6.38
C ALA A 158 6.08 12.57 -5.69
N GLU A 159 5.86 13.81 -5.26
CA GLU A 159 6.85 14.62 -4.54
C GLU A 159 6.88 14.22 -3.06
N ARG A 160 7.56 13.11 -2.78
CA ARG A 160 7.79 12.58 -1.43
C ARG A 160 9.25 12.76 -1.06
N PHE A 161 9.52 13.36 0.10
CA PHE A 161 10.88 13.50 0.61
C PHE A 161 10.90 13.63 2.13
N VAL A 162 12.01 13.22 2.71
CA VAL A 162 12.27 13.38 4.14
C VAL A 162 13.13 14.61 4.34
N ASN A 163 12.54 15.65 4.98
CA ASN A 163 13.28 16.84 5.40
C ASN A 163 14.23 16.51 6.56
N GLU A 164 15.06 17.48 6.93
CA GLU A 164 15.79 17.42 8.19
C GLU A 164 14.83 17.21 9.36
N ILE A 165 15.07 16.13 10.10
CA ILE A 165 14.19 15.72 11.18
C ILE A 165 14.61 16.44 12.44
N ASN A 166 13.77 17.31 12.97
CA ASN A 166 13.97 17.92 14.28
C ASN A 166 13.32 17.04 15.37
N LEU A 167 14.07 16.06 15.87
CA LEU A 167 13.61 15.17 16.94
C LEU A 167 13.43 15.88 18.29
N LEU A 168 13.94 17.10 18.45
CA LEU A 168 13.83 17.88 19.69
C LEU A 168 12.56 18.74 19.73
N SER A 169 11.88 18.91 18.62
CA SER A 169 10.60 19.63 18.58
C SER A 169 9.56 18.88 19.40
N LYS A 170 9.17 19.45 20.52
CA LYS A 170 8.05 18.96 21.35
C LYS A 170 6.76 19.58 20.82
N ASN A 171 6.21 18.96 19.80
CA ASN A 171 4.85 19.27 19.39
C ASN A 171 3.86 18.46 20.24
N ASN A 172 2.78 19.07 20.55
CA ASN A 172 1.59 18.72 21.29
C ASN A 172 1.30 17.21 21.48
N PRO A 173 0.86 16.78 22.68
CA PRO A 173 0.42 15.41 22.98
C PRO A 173 -0.74 14.89 22.12
N ALA A 174 -1.35 15.73 21.33
CA ALA A 174 -2.41 15.40 20.38
C ALA A 174 -2.02 14.39 19.28
N ILE A 175 -0.73 14.13 19.09
CA ILE A 175 -0.20 13.27 18.00
C ILE A 175 -0.70 11.82 18.07
N LEU A 176 -1.17 11.37 19.22
CA LEU A 176 -1.71 10.02 19.43
C LEU A 176 -3.24 9.95 19.25
N GLN A 177 -3.91 11.05 18.92
CA GLN A 177 -5.36 11.03 18.69
C GLN A 177 -5.70 10.55 17.31
N THR A 178 -6.77 9.75 17.21
CA THR A 178 -7.29 9.16 15.95
C THR A 178 -7.51 10.19 14.83
N VAL A 179 -7.95 11.41 15.20
CA VAL A 179 -8.22 12.49 14.24
C VAL A 179 -6.98 12.87 13.41
N TYR A 180 -5.78 12.72 13.97
CA TYR A 180 -4.53 13.02 13.27
C TYR A 180 -4.11 11.97 12.24
N ALA A 181 -4.77 10.81 12.22
CA ALA A 181 -4.59 9.84 11.16
C ALA A 181 -5.11 10.36 9.80
N TYR A 182 -6.12 11.25 9.85
CA TYR A 182 -6.70 11.89 8.65
C TYR A 182 -6.10 13.26 8.34
N GLU A 183 -5.03 13.63 9.03
CA GLU A 183 -4.34 14.88 8.75
C GLU A 183 -3.88 14.89 7.30
N ILE A 184 -4.31 15.89 6.55
CA ILE A 184 -3.94 16.05 5.14
C ILE A 184 -2.48 16.49 5.11
N ALA A 185 -1.62 15.63 4.58
CA ALA A 185 -0.27 16.06 4.22
C ALA A 185 -0.38 17.21 3.20
N ALA A 186 0.49 18.23 3.35
CA ALA A 186 0.47 19.36 2.42
C ALA A 186 0.68 18.83 0.98
N ILE A 187 -0.37 18.89 0.17
CA ILE A 187 -0.28 18.57 -1.26
C ILE A 187 0.28 19.83 -1.96
N PRO A 188 1.27 19.68 -2.84
CA PRO A 188 1.83 18.44 -3.44
C PRO A 188 2.92 17.72 -2.63
N PHE A 189 3.35 18.23 -1.47
CA PHE A 189 4.52 17.75 -0.76
C PHE A 189 4.16 16.92 0.45
N THR A 190 4.89 15.82 0.67
CA THR A 190 4.81 15.02 1.88
C THR A 190 6.20 14.92 2.50
N THR A 191 6.35 15.39 3.74
CA THR A 191 7.63 15.46 4.45
C THR A 191 7.79 14.40 5.55
N PHE A 192 6.73 13.65 5.82
CA PHE A 192 6.69 12.59 6.83
C PHE A 192 7.02 13.03 8.28
N THR A 193 7.02 14.32 8.56
CA THR A 193 7.36 14.85 9.89
C THR A 193 6.53 14.21 10.99
N ARG A 194 5.23 13.96 10.77
CA ARG A 194 4.32 13.35 11.74
C ARG A 194 4.67 11.90 12.08
N PHE A 195 5.22 11.15 11.13
CA PHE A 195 5.73 9.81 11.40
C PHE A 195 6.89 9.86 12.41
N PHE A 196 7.86 10.74 12.21
CA PHE A 196 9.02 10.83 13.09
C PHE A 196 8.67 11.35 14.48
N GLU A 197 7.75 12.30 14.60
CA GLU A 197 7.22 12.77 15.87
C GLU A 197 6.51 11.64 16.65
N TRP A 198 5.66 10.89 15.97
CA TRP A 198 4.96 9.73 16.52
C TRP A 198 5.93 8.61 16.91
N PHE A 199 6.90 8.29 16.05
CA PHE A 199 7.90 7.26 16.34
C PHE A 199 8.71 7.57 17.60
N ARG A 200 9.10 8.84 17.76
CA ARG A 200 9.78 9.28 18.98
C ARG A 200 8.88 9.06 20.21
N GLU A 201 7.65 9.52 20.17
CA GLU A 201 6.73 9.44 21.30
C GLU A 201 6.47 8.00 21.75
N ILE A 202 6.18 7.09 20.79
CA ILE A 202 5.98 5.67 21.16
C ILE A 202 7.28 4.97 21.59
N SER A 203 8.43 5.36 21.05
CA SER A 203 9.73 4.85 21.54
C SER A 203 10.02 5.30 22.96
N ASP A 204 9.70 6.54 23.32
CA ASP A 204 9.84 7.06 24.68
C ASP A 204 8.89 6.33 25.65
N ILE A 205 7.64 6.05 25.24
CA ILE A 205 6.68 5.27 26.03
C ILE A 205 7.19 3.84 26.24
N GLU A 206 7.66 3.15 25.19
CA GLU A 206 8.20 1.78 25.28
C GLU A 206 9.42 1.73 26.22
N ASN A 207 10.33 2.70 26.10
CA ASN A 207 11.51 2.79 26.97
C ASN A 207 11.13 3.02 28.44
N ALA A 208 10.15 3.89 28.70
CA ALA A 208 9.66 4.15 30.06
C ALA A 208 9.01 2.91 30.67
N GLN A 209 8.18 2.18 29.91
CA GLN A 209 7.57 0.91 30.35
C GLN A 209 8.62 -0.16 30.61
N SER A 210 9.62 -0.29 29.74
CA SER A 210 10.76 -1.21 29.91
C SER A 210 11.52 -0.94 31.19
N ALA A 211 11.80 0.35 31.48
CA ALA A 211 12.50 0.76 32.69
C ALA A 211 11.69 0.41 33.96
N GLN A 212 10.38 0.64 33.97
CA GLN A 212 9.52 0.31 35.09
C GLN A 212 9.47 -1.20 35.37
N ILE A 213 9.38 -2.02 34.32
CA ILE A 213 9.35 -3.48 34.49
C ILE A 213 10.71 -4.00 34.98
N LEU A 214 11.80 -3.47 34.44
CA LEU A 214 13.14 -3.80 34.91
C LEU A 214 13.33 -3.45 36.39
N GLU A 215 12.89 -2.29 36.84
CA GLU A 215 12.93 -1.88 38.23
C GLU A 215 12.10 -2.82 39.11
N GLN A 216 10.91 -3.24 38.69
CA GLN A 216 10.10 -4.22 39.41
C GLN A 216 10.78 -5.59 39.51
N ILE A 217 11.45 -6.07 38.47
CA ILE A 217 12.20 -7.33 38.47
C ILE A 217 13.37 -7.23 39.46
N LEU A 218 14.16 -6.16 39.36
CA LEU A 218 15.31 -5.93 40.23
C LEU A 218 14.90 -5.78 41.73
N SER A 219 13.78 -5.09 42.01
CA SER A 219 13.27 -4.95 43.37
C SER A 219 12.81 -6.28 43.97
N ARG A 220 12.17 -7.14 43.18
CA ARG A 220 11.79 -8.50 43.58
C ARG A 220 12.99 -9.40 43.79
N ALA A 221 13.99 -9.35 42.87
CA ALA A 221 15.23 -10.11 42.98
C ALA A 221 16.06 -9.72 44.22
N SER A 222 16.01 -8.46 44.63
CA SER A 222 16.73 -7.97 45.85
C SER A 222 16.05 -8.35 47.17
N GLN A 223 14.75 -8.68 47.16
CA GLN A 223 13.98 -9.10 48.35
C GLN A 223 14.01 -10.62 48.60
N GLN A 224 14.44 -11.44 47.62
CA GLN A 224 14.54 -12.89 47.78
C GLN A 224 15.98 -13.27 48.02
N ASP A 225 16.19 -14.12 49.03
CA ASP A 225 17.51 -14.58 49.52
C ASP A 225 18.42 -15.12 48.42
N LYS A 226 19.73 -14.88 48.59
CA LYS A 226 20.93 -15.08 47.73
C LYS A 226 21.11 -16.40 46.95
N LYS A 227 20.07 -17.16 46.64
CA LYS A 227 20.16 -18.42 45.86
C LYS A 227 19.39 -18.45 44.55
N HIS A 228 19.08 -17.30 43.97
CA HIS A 228 18.41 -17.32 42.67
C HIS A 228 19.41 -17.45 41.52
N ASN A 229 19.16 -18.46 40.71
CA ASN A 229 19.92 -18.84 39.53
C ASN A 229 19.85 -17.69 38.51
N MET A 230 21.00 -17.26 37.97
CA MET A 230 21.10 -16.26 36.91
C MET A 230 20.17 -16.61 35.71
N ASP A 231 19.96 -17.89 35.46
CA ASP A 231 19.07 -18.38 34.40
C ASP A 231 17.60 -18.05 34.61
N GLU A 232 17.12 -17.99 35.87
CA GLU A 232 15.75 -17.52 36.16
C GLU A 232 15.59 -16.02 35.99
N LEU A 233 16.63 -15.25 36.35
CA LEU A 233 16.65 -13.80 36.12
C LEU A 233 16.62 -13.48 34.60
N VAL A 234 17.42 -14.20 33.81
CA VAL A 234 17.43 -14.07 32.34
C VAL A 234 16.05 -14.41 31.76
N LYS A 235 15.41 -15.50 32.18
CA LYS A 235 14.06 -15.86 31.75
C LYS A 235 13.01 -14.81 32.14
N HIS A 236 13.10 -14.21 33.33
CA HIS A 236 12.20 -13.12 33.74
C HIS A 236 12.41 -11.85 32.91
N ILE A 237 13.65 -11.55 32.54
CA ILE A 237 13.98 -10.41 31.66
C ILE A 237 13.46 -10.68 30.23
N GLU A 238 13.64 -11.90 29.71
CA GLU A 238 13.11 -12.28 28.41
C GLU A 238 11.58 -12.24 28.36
N HIS A 239 10.91 -12.75 29.40
CA HIS A 239 9.45 -12.63 29.52
C HIS A 239 8.98 -11.17 29.66
N ALA A 240 9.75 -10.34 30.37
CA ALA A 240 9.46 -8.94 30.50
C ALA A 240 9.62 -8.18 29.19
N GLN A 241 10.65 -8.48 28.40
CA GLN A 241 10.83 -7.90 27.06
C GLN A 241 9.66 -8.24 26.12
N ILE A 242 9.10 -9.45 26.22
CA ILE A 242 7.90 -9.83 25.45
C ILE A 242 6.68 -9.01 25.87
N GLN A 243 6.54 -8.68 27.18
CA GLN A 243 5.43 -7.88 27.71
C GLN A 243 5.53 -6.38 27.39
N VAL A 244 6.74 -5.89 27.14
CA VAL A 244 7.01 -4.47 26.84
C VAL A 244 6.76 -4.10 25.38
N ASN A 245 6.81 -5.07 24.49
CA ASN A 245 6.62 -4.80 23.05
C ASN A 245 5.28 -4.13 22.78
N THR A 246 5.30 -2.83 22.48
CA THR A 246 4.09 -2.11 22.09
C THR A 246 3.63 -2.61 20.71
N PRO A 247 2.31 -2.89 20.53
CA PRO A 247 1.79 -3.34 19.25
C PRO A 247 2.18 -2.43 18.09
N SER A 248 2.30 -1.14 18.32
CA SER A 248 2.65 -0.13 17.34
C SER A 248 4.07 -0.28 16.80
N LEU A 249 5.08 -0.48 17.68
CA LEU A 249 6.46 -0.67 17.22
C LEU A 249 6.69 -2.05 16.60
N ASN A 250 5.99 -3.07 17.10
CA ASN A 250 6.03 -4.40 16.48
C ASN A 250 5.45 -4.36 15.06
N SER A 251 4.31 -3.72 14.88
CA SER A 251 3.70 -3.53 13.56
C SER A 251 4.62 -2.77 12.61
N LEU A 252 5.35 -1.76 13.11
CA LEU A 252 6.32 -1.02 12.31
C LEU A 252 7.50 -1.91 11.89
N ARG A 253 8.08 -2.66 12.83
CA ARG A 253 9.19 -3.58 12.54
C ARG A 253 8.79 -4.65 11.53
N GLU A 254 7.60 -5.24 11.71
CA GLU A 254 7.05 -6.25 10.79
C GLU A 254 6.81 -5.66 9.40
N ALA A 255 6.12 -4.53 9.28
CA ALA A 255 5.85 -3.90 8.00
C ALA A 255 7.15 -3.51 7.25
N LEU A 256 8.14 -2.96 7.98
CA LEU A 256 9.44 -2.63 7.39
C LEU A 256 10.18 -3.89 6.94
N SER A 257 10.19 -4.98 7.71
CA SER A 257 10.87 -6.22 7.32
C SER A 257 10.27 -6.87 6.06
N ILE A 258 8.97 -6.68 5.82
CA ILE A 258 8.29 -7.17 4.61
C ILE A 258 8.59 -6.28 3.42
N VAL A 259 8.43 -4.96 3.57
CA VAL A 259 8.57 -4.02 2.45
C VAL A 259 10.03 -3.75 2.10
N LEU A 260 10.90 -3.64 3.11
CA LEU A 260 12.33 -3.31 2.99
C LEU A 260 13.15 -4.34 3.79
N PRO A 261 13.34 -5.56 3.29
CA PRO A 261 14.05 -6.62 4.04
C PRO A 261 15.50 -6.27 4.38
N GLU A 262 16.11 -5.32 3.67
CA GLU A 262 17.45 -4.80 3.97
C GLU A 262 17.50 -3.95 5.26
N VAL A 263 16.32 -3.50 5.75
CA VAL A 263 16.17 -2.71 6.98
C VAL A 263 15.77 -3.63 8.12
N SER A 264 16.71 -3.96 8.98
CA SER A 264 16.48 -4.91 10.07
C SER A 264 16.07 -4.25 11.40
N ASN A 265 16.44 -3.02 11.64
CA ASN A 265 16.10 -2.32 12.87
C ASN A 265 16.02 -0.80 12.69
N LEU A 266 15.10 -0.19 13.44
CA LEU A 266 14.92 1.26 13.52
C LEU A 266 14.75 1.65 15.00
N TYR A 267 15.62 2.53 15.52
CA TYR A 267 15.61 2.93 16.93
C TYR A 267 16.18 4.33 17.17
N LEU A 268 15.88 4.89 18.35
CA LEU A 268 16.43 6.18 18.78
C LEU A 268 17.69 5.96 19.62
N GLN A 269 18.77 6.61 19.23
CA GLN A 269 19.97 6.79 20.05
C GLN A 269 19.91 8.15 20.75
N TYR A 270 19.98 8.18 22.06
CA TYR A 270 19.83 9.42 22.84
C TYR A 270 21.17 10.13 23.11
N GLN A 271 22.28 9.39 23.17
CA GLN A 271 23.60 9.93 23.44
C GLN A 271 24.57 9.63 22.32
N PRO A 272 25.54 10.52 22.01
CA PRO A 272 25.76 11.86 22.56
C PRO A 272 24.73 12.90 22.10
N LYS A 273 24.00 12.62 21.01
CA LYS A 273 22.93 13.46 20.45
C LYS A 273 21.78 12.54 20.05
N MET A 274 20.54 13.01 20.27
CA MET A 274 19.37 12.26 19.82
C MET A 274 19.38 12.13 18.30
N GLN A 275 19.42 10.89 17.81
CA GLN A 275 19.48 10.54 16.40
C GLN A 275 18.63 9.30 16.12
N LEU A 276 18.07 9.25 14.92
CA LEU A 276 17.38 8.07 14.43
C LEU A 276 18.39 7.16 13.73
N MET A 277 18.58 5.97 14.29
CA MET A 277 19.50 4.95 13.80
C MET A 277 18.74 3.87 13.05
N VAL A 278 19.36 3.39 11.99
CA VAL A 278 18.83 2.35 11.11
C VAL A 278 19.90 1.30 10.88
N SER A 279 19.56 0.04 11.06
CA SER A 279 20.39 -1.09 10.63
C SER A 279 20.02 -1.46 9.19
N TYR A 280 20.85 -1.07 8.24
CA TYR A 280 20.67 -1.27 6.81
C TYR A 280 21.81 -2.13 6.26
N GLN A 281 21.47 -3.24 5.58
CA GLN A 281 22.44 -4.22 5.05
C GLN A 281 23.51 -4.66 6.06
N GLY A 282 23.11 -4.86 7.33
CA GLY A 282 24.00 -5.27 8.41
C GLY A 282 24.85 -4.15 9.02
N GLN A 283 24.77 -2.92 8.52
CA GLN A 283 25.48 -1.76 9.06
C GLN A 283 24.53 -0.80 9.76
N THR A 284 24.91 -0.33 10.94
CA THR A 284 24.14 0.67 11.68
C THR A 284 24.61 2.08 11.31
N GLN A 285 23.69 2.90 10.86
CA GLN A 285 23.97 4.28 10.43
C GLN A 285 22.80 5.20 10.74
N THR A 286 23.00 6.51 10.66
CA THR A 286 21.91 7.46 10.87
C THR A 286 20.96 7.46 9.67
N LEU A 287 19.69 7.77 9.88
CA LEU A 287 18.71 7.86 8.79
C LEU A 287 19.17 8.80 7.66
N GLN A 288 19.85 9.91 7.99
CA GLN A 288 20.35 10.87 7.01
C GLN A 288 21.47 10.32 6.11
N GLN A 289 22.20 9.29 6.57
CA GLN A 289 23.27 8.65 5.78
C GLN A 289 22.74 7.63 4.78
N LEU A 290 21.48 7.22 4.92
CA LEU A 290 20.86 6.29 3.97
C LEU A 290 20.62 6.92 2.59
N PRO A 291 20.58 6.11 1.52
CA PRO A 291 20.11 6.54 0.22
C PRO A 291 18.71 7.19 0.31
N ASN A 292 18.45 8.20 -0.50
CA ASN A 292 17.19 8.94 -0.47
C ASN A 292 15.97 8.03 -0.70
N SER A 293 16.07 7.06 -1.60
CA SER A 293 15.03 6.07 -1.86
C SER A 293 14.65 5.30 -0.60
N ILE A 294 15.63 4.67 0.06
CA ILE A 294 15.41 3.87 1.27
C ILE A 294 14.84 4.73 2.40
N ARG A 295 15.39 5.93 2.59
CA ARG A 295 14.91 6.89 3.59
C ARG A 295 13.44 7.28 3.37
N ASN A 296 13.06 7.56 2.11
CA ASN A 296 11.69 7.92 1.75
C ASN A 296 10.73 6.73 1.93
N TRP A 297 11.17 5.51 1.61
CA TRP A 297 10.36 4.32 1.80
C TRP A 297 10.18 3.94 3.27
N ILE A 298 11.21 4.06 4.11
CA ILE A 298 11.07 3.91 5.58
C ILE A 298 10.01 4.88 6.11
N ALA A 299 10.06 6.13 5.66
CA ALA A 299 9.12 7.15 6.11
C ALA A 299 7.69 6.91 5.59
N LEU A 300 7.54 6.46 4.34
CA LEU A 300 6.26 6.12 3.74
C LEU A 300 5.59 4.95 4.48
N VAL A 301 6.30 3.83 4.63
CA VAL A 301 5.81 2.66 5.38
C VAL A 301 5.49 3.05 6.81
N GLY A 302 6.38 3.81 7.45
CA GLY A 302 6.18 4.29 8.82
C GLY A 302 4.95 5.17 8.99
N ASP A 303 4.64 6.06 8.04
CA ASP A 303 3.44 6.90 8.11
C ASP A 303 2.15 6.09 7.88
N ILE A 304 2.17 5.08 7.00
CA ILE A 304 1.05 4.14 6.83
C ILE A 304 0.79 3.40 8.15
N VAL A 305 1.83 2.83 8.76
CA VAL A 305 1.73 2.12 10.05
C VAL A 305 1.20 3.06 11.14
N ARG A 306 1.74 4.27 11.27
CA ARG A 306 1.27 5.29 12.20
C ARG A 306 -0.24 5.51 12.07
N ARG A 307 -0.72 5.73 10.84
CA ARG A 307 -2.14 5.99 10.58
C ARG A 307 -2.99 4.78 10.95
N LEU A 308 -2.58 3.57 10.59
CA LEU A 308 -3.29 2.33 10.94
C LEU A 308 -3.35 2.12 12.45
N CYS A 309 -2.25 2.36 13.19
CA CYS A 309 -2.24 2.29 14.65
C CYS A 309 -3.19 3.31 15.30
N LEU A 310 -3.25 4.53 14.76
CA LEU A 310 -4.16 5.57 15.26
C LEU A 310 -5.64 5.28 14.96
N LEU A 311 -5.93 4.64 13.83
CA LEU A 311 -7.29 4.29 13.40
C LEU A 311 -7.79 2.99 14.03
N ASN A 312 -6.87 2.13 14.50
CA ASN A 312 -7.17 0.83 15.12
C ASN A 312 -6.48 0.71 16.50
N PRO A 313 -6.78 1.61 17.45
CA PRO A 313 -6.02 1.74 18.71
C PRO A 313 -6.19 0.54 19.64
N LYS A 314 -7.16 -0.32 19.42
CA LYS A 314 -7.44 -1.54 20.21
C LYS A 314 -6.91 -2.81 19.56
N SER A 315 -6.51 -2.77 18.29
CA SER A 315 -5.96 -3.93 17.59
C SER A 315 -4.53 -4.22 18.04
N LEU A 316 -4.22 -5.49 18.18
CA LEU A 316 -2.85 -5.99 18.38
C LEU A 316 -2.07 -6.06 17.06
N PHE A 317 -2.77 -6.15 15.94
CA PHE A 317 -2.22 -6.28 14.60
C PHE A 317 -2.79 -5.22 13.64
N PRO A 318 -2.63 -3.91 13.94
CA PRO A 318 -3.30 -2.85 13.18
C PRO A 318 -2.94 -2.82 11.69
N CYS A 319 -1.77 -3.31 11.29
CA CYS A 319 -1.37 -3.41 9.88
C CYS A 319 -2.02 -4.57 9.14
N LYS A 320 -2.41 -5.64 9.84
CA LYS A 320 -3.07 -6.81 9.25
C LYS A 320 -4.59 -6.71 9.26
N GLU A 321 -5.16 -6.08 10.28
CA GLU A 321 -6.60 -5.98 10.49
C GLU A 321 -7.19 -4.66 9.98
N GLY A 322 -6.37 -3.61 9.90
CA GLY A 322 -6.81 -2.28 9.52
C GLY A 322 -7.16 -2.17 8.03
N SER A 323 -8.42 -1.87 7.74
CA SER A 323 -8.94 -1.70 6.38
C SER A 323 -8.86 -0.24 5.90
N GLY A 324 -9.04 -0.01 4.60
CA GLY A 324 -9.14 1.33 4.04
C GLY A 324 -8.55 1.47 2.65
N ILE A 325 -8.25 2.71 2.26
CA ILE A 325 -7.84 3.07 0.91
C ILE A 325 -6.49 3.77 0.96
N LEU A 326 -5.51 3.21 0.26
CA LEU A 326 -4.15 3.72 0.13
C LEU A 326 -3.91 4.14 -1.32
N LEU A 327 -3.65 5.42 -1.52
CA LEU A 327 -3.35 6.02 -2.82
C LEU A 327 -1.88 6.43 -2.87
N ILE A 328 -1.10 5.91 -3.83
CA ILE A 328 0.31 6.28 -3.99
C ILE A 328 0.56 6.71 -5.44
N ASP A 329 0.93 7.96 -5.64
CA ASP A 329 1.26 8.49 -6.96
C ASP A 329 2.73 8.23 -7.29
N ALA A 330 3.01 7.84 -8.56
CA ALA A 330 4.36 7.50 -9.05
C ALA A 330 5.11 6.57 -8.08
N ILE A 331 4.57 5.36 -7.86
CA ILE A 331 5.12 4.42 -6.87
C ILE A 331 6.55 4.01 -7.20
N ASP A 332 6.88 3.94 -8.48
CA ASP A 332 8.18 3.61 -9.05
C ASP A 332 9.21 4.73 -8.96
N HIS A 333 8.81 5.91 -8.46
CA HIS A 333 9.73 7.02 -8.31
C HIS A 333 10.85 6.69 -7.30
N GLN A 334 12.10 6.82 -7.73
CA GLN A 334 13.32 6.52 -6.96
C GLN A 334 13.49 5.03 -6.60
N LEU A 335 12.81 4.11 -7.25
CA LEU A 335 13.07 2.67 -7.13
C LEU A 335 14.05 2.22 -8.22
N ASP A 336 14.88 1.23 -7.88
CA ASP A 336 15.60 0.43 -8.86
C ASP A 336 14.65 -0.59 -9.53
N GLN A 337 15.16 -1.36 -10.46
CA GLN A 337 14.37 -2.31 -11.24
C GLN A 337 13.86 -3.46 -10.36
N ASP A 338 14.73 -4.04 -9.54
CA ASP A 338 14.41 -5.19 -8.69
C ASP A 338 13.36 -4.83 -7.66
N MET A 339 13.47 -3.64 -7.05
CA MET A 339 12.51 -3.17 -6.07
C MET A 339 11.17 -2.82 -6.73
N ALA A 340 11.17 -2.22 -7.93
CA ALA A 340 9.95 -1.91 -8.67
C ALA A 340 9.14 -3.18 -9.00
N ALA A 341 9.81 -4.28 -9.32
CA ALA A 341 9.18 -5.56 -9.63
C ALA A 341 8.40 -6.15 -8.45
N VAL A 342 8.84 -5.93 -7.21
CA VAL A 342 8.28 -6.60 -6.01
C VAL A 342 7.50 -5.69 -5.07
N ILE A 343 7.58 -4.37 -5.24
CA ILE A 343 7.08 -3.41 -4.24
C ILE A 343 5.58 -3.53 -3.97
N LEU A 344 4.77 -3.75 -5.01
CA LEU A 344 3.31 -3.87 -4.86
C LEU A 344 2.91 -5.12 -4.09
N SER A 345 3.53 -6.25 -4.39
CA SER A 345 3.32 -7.52 -3.67
C SER A 345 3.72 -7.39 -2.20
N ARG A 346 4.87 -6.75 -1.92
CA ARG A 346 5.34 -6.50 -0.56
C ARG A 346 4.43 -5.56 0.23
N LEU A 347 3.93 -4.49 -0.41
CA LEU A 347 2.97 -3.59 0.22
C LEU A 347 1.67 -4.31 0.57
N HIS A 348 1.12 -5.11 -0.35
CA HIS A 348 -0.07 -5.89 -0.07
C HIS A 348 0.17 -6.92 1.04
N GLN A 349 1.32 -7.59 1.06
CA GLN A 349 1.68 -8.54 2.12
C GLN A 349 1.78 -7.86 3.49
N ALA A 350 2.32 -6.62 3.54
CA ALA A 350 2.40 -5.84 4.77
C ALA A 350 1.03 -5.32 5.23
N PHE A 351 0.13 -4.97 4.28
CA PHE A 351 -1.16 -4.33 4.52
C PHE A 351 -2.29 -5.03 3.73
N PRO A 352 -2.66 -6.28 4.08
CA PRO A 352 -3.53 -7.12 3.25
C PRO A 352 -4.98 -6.60 3.13
N GLU A 353 -5.49 -5.88 4.13
CA GLU A 353 -6.85 -5.36 4.15
C GLU A 353 -7.01 -3.96 3.51
N LEU A 354 -5.91 -3.40 2.98
CA LEU A 354 -5.97 -2.13 2.28
C LEU A 354 -6.27 -2.32 0.80
N GLN A 355 -7.20 -1.50 0.30
CA GLN A 355 -7.32 -1.26 -1.12
C GLN A 355 -6.17 -0.34 -1.56
N ILE A 356 -5.26 -0.87 -2.35
CA ILE A 356 -4.06 -0.15 -2.81
C ILE A 356 -4.28 0.31 -4.24
N ILE A 357 -4.27 1.62 -4.48
CA ILE A 357 -4.43 2.22 -5.80
C ILE A 357 -3.18 3.05 -6.09
N VAL A 358 -2.44 2.66 -7.10
CA VAL A 358 -1.15 3.28 -7.40
C VAL A 358 -1.03 3.70 -8.86
N THR A 359 -0.17 4.68 -9.11
CA THR A 359 0.26 5.03 -10.46
C THR A 359 1.74 4.75 -10.65
N GLY A 360 2.14 4.45 -11.88
CA GLY A 360 3.54 4.23 -12.25
C GLY A 360 3.79 4.46 -13.73
N ASN A 361 5.05 4.39 -14.12
CA ASN A 361 5.48 4.51 -15.52
C ASN A 361 6.29 3.29 -15.98
N ARG A 362 6.82 2.50 -15.03
CA ARG A 362 7.70 1.37 -15.30
C ARG A 362 6.93 0.09 -15.54
N THR A 363 7.34 -0.67 -16.55
CA THR A 363 6.77 -1.98 -16.89
C THR A 363 7.12 -3.08 -15.90
N GLU A 364 8.22 -2.92 -15.14
CA GLU A 364 8.64 -3.83 -14.08
C GLU A 364 7.59 -3.99 -12.96
N LEU A 365 6.75 -2.97 -12.77
CA LEU A 365 5.60 -3.06 -11.86
C LEU A 365 4.59 -4.16 -12.23
N LEU A 366 4.62 -4.65 -13.47
CA LEU A 366 3.75 -5.72 -13.95
C LEU A 366 4.29 -7.13 -13.62
N GLU A 367 5.55 -7.29 -13.23
CA GLU A 367 6.18 -8.61 -13.08
C GLU A 367 5.48 -9.51 -12.06
N GLN A 368 4.93 -8.95 -10.99
CA GLN A 368 4.17 -9.69 -9.97
C GLN A 368 2.71 -9.26 -9.88
N ALA A 369 2.16 -8.73 -10.96
CA ALA A 369 0.84 -8.10 -10.97
C ALA A 369 -0.28 -8.98 -11.54
N ALA A 370 -0.05 -10.29 -11.70
CA ALA A 370 -1.04 -11.23 -12.28
C ALA A 370 -2.39 -11.24 -11.53
N ASP A 371 -2.38 -10.99 -10.22
CA ASP A 371 -3.55 -10.98 -9.37
C ASP A 371 -4.14 -9.56 -9.17
N PHE A 372 -3.54 -8.53 -9.78
CA PHE A 372 -3.93 -7.13 -9.66
C PHE A 372 -4.83 -6.67 -10.81
N GLN A 373 -5.57 -5.61 -10.58
CA GLN A 373 -6.19 -4.87 -11.67
C GLN A 373 -5.14 -3.93 -12.29
N CYS A 374 -4.72 -4.22 -13.52
CA CYS A 374 -3.77 -3.39 -14.25
C CYS A 374 -4.47 -2.61 -15.35
N LEU A 375 -4.26 -1.29 -15.38
CA LEU A 375 -4.87 -0.36 -16.31
C LEU A 375 -3.80 0.52 -16.96
N TYR A 376 -4.00 0.86 -18.22
CA TYR A 376 -3.17 1.82 -18.94
C TYR A 376 -3.99 3.05 -19.29
N LEU A 377 -3.51 4.23 -18.88
CA LEU A 377 -4.16 5.50 -19.15
C LEU A 377 -3.51 6.15 -20.38
N GLU A 378 -4.22 6.09 -21.50
CA GLU A 378 -3.82 6.68 -22.77
C GLU A 378 -4.97 7.51 -23.36
N ASN A 379 -4.65 8.64 -23.98
CA ASN A 379 -5.65 9.51 -24.63
C ASN A 379 -6.85 9.86 -23.73
N LYS A 380 -6.60 9.99 -22.42
CA LYS A 380 -7.63 10.27 -21.38
C LYS A 380 -8.66 9.15 -21.19
N GLN A 381 -8.33 7.94 -21.62
CA GLN A 381 -9.15 6.73 -21.45
C GLN A 381 -8.35 5.63 -20.77
N LEU A 382 -9.03 4.76 -20.04
CA LEU A 382 -8.44 3.64 -19.33
C LEU A 382 -8.66 2.35 -20.12
N TYR A 383 -7.58 1.63 -20.35
CA TYR A 383 -7.57 0.33 -21.00
C TYR A 383 -7.06 -0.74 -20.04
N PRO A 384 -7.69 -1.92 -19.97
CA PRO A 384 -7.16 -3.01 -19.18
C PRO A 384 -5.84 -3.52 -19.79
N VAL A 385 -4.85 -3.78 -18.94
CA VAL A 385 -3.60 -4.44 -19.30
C VAL A 385 -3.71 -5.89 -18.88
N GLN A 386 -3.55 -6.81 -19.83
CA GLN A 386 -3.41 -8.22 -19.52
C GLN A 386 -1.97 -8.48 -19.09
N VAL A 387 -1.82 -9.00 -17.87
CA VAL A 387 -0.52 -9.44 -17.36
C VAL A 387 -0.42 -10.92 -17.67
N ASP A 388 0.42 -11.26 -18.65
CA ASP A 388 0.67 -12.65 -18.99
C ASP A 388 1.37 -13.34 -17.81
N THR A 389 0.72 -14.34 -17.27
CA THR A 389 1.34 -15.22 -16.27
C THR A 389 2.42 -16.07 -16.94
N ILE A 390 3.45 -16.46 -16.21
CA ILE A 390 4.49 -17.38 -16.71
C ILE A 390 3.89 -18.61 -17.45
N PRO A 391 2.81 -19.26 -16.98
CA PRO A 391 2.11 -20.30 -17.74
C PRO A 391 1.58 -19.81 -19.09
N ALA A 392 0.97 -18.62 -19.18
CA ALA A 392 0.45 -18.09 -20.44
C ALA A 392 1.57 -17.75 -21.43
N GLN A 393 2.73 -17.32 -20.96
CA GLN A 393 3.91 -17.14 -21.83
C GLN A 393 4.42 -18.46 -22.36
N PHE A 394 4.42 -19.53 -21.56
CA PHE A 394 4.75 -20.88 -22.02
C PHE A 394 3.72 -21.39 -23.02
N ASP A 395 2.42 -21.20 -22.77
CA ASP A 395 1.34 -21.61 -23.69
C ASP A 395 1.42 -20.86 -25.02
N GLN A 396 1.75 -19.57 -25.02
CA GLN A 396 2.01 -18.80 -26.25
C GLN A 396 3.28 -19.28 -26.96
N LEU A 397 4.32 -19.61 -26.22
CA LEU A 397 5.54 -20.15 -26.79
C LEU A 397 5.31 -21.53 -27.42
N TYR A 398 4.54 -22.39 -26.75
CA TYR A 398 4.11 -23.69 -27.26
C TYR A 398 3.20 -23.56 -28.51
N ALA A 399 2.25 -22.63 -28.48
CA ALA A 399 1.40 -22.33 -29.64
C ALA A 399 2.20 -21.79 -30.82
N ASN A 400 3.16 -20.90 -30.60
CA ASN A 400 4.05 -20.34 -31.62
C ASN A 400 5.03 -21.39 -32.19
N LEU A 401 5.39 -22.40 -31.41
CA LEU A 401 6.22 -23.51 -31.84
C LEU A 401 5.44 -24.61 -32.58
N GLY A 402 4.12 -24.45 -32.71
CA GLY A 402 3.27 -25.43 -33.44
C GLY A 402 3.08 -26.75 -32.67
N LEU A 403 3.45 -26.82 -31.40
CA LEU A 403 3.38 -28.02 -30.57
C LEU A 403 2.04 -28.18 -29.81
N GLY A 404 1.06 -27.33 -30.10
CA GLY A 404 -0.18 -27.20 -29.32
C GLY A 404 -1.45 -27.77 -29.94
N GLN A 405 -1.41 -28.70 -30.93
CA GLN A 405 -2.61 -29.33 -31.48
C GLN A 405 -2.49 -30.85 -31.62
N GLU A 406 -2.19 -31.55 -30.55
CA GLU A 406 -2.63 -32.94 -30.41
C GLU A 406 -3.54 -33.05 -29.21
N THR A 407 -4.83 -33.29 -29.47
CA THR A 407 -5.86 -33.62 -28.50
C THR A 407 -5.44 -34.84 -27.68
N LEU A 408 -4.97 -34.62 -26.47
CA LEU A 408 -4.77 -35.69 -25.48
C LEU A 408 -6.13 -36.23 -25.07
N ASN A 409 -6.47 -37.42 -25.58
CA ASN A 409 -7.54 -38.25 -25.05
C ASN A 409 -7.19 -38.56 -23.57
N THR A 410 -8.06 -38.13 -22.69
CA THR A 410 -8.02 -38.45 -21.26
C THR A 410 -8.44 -39.93 -21.04
N GLU A 411 -7.47 -40.86 -21.06
CA GLU A 411 -7.61 -42.13 -20.41
C GLU A 411 -6.24 -42.55 -19.82
N GLU A 412 -6.22 -42.69 -18.49
CA GLU A 412 -5.19 -43.33 -17.65
C GLU A 412 -3.78 -42.70 -17.60
N ILE A 413 -3.58 -41.72 -16.72
CA ILE A 413 -2.25 -41.43 -16.15
C ILE A 413 -2.15 -42.04 -14.76
N VAL A 414 -1.48 -43.20 -14.67
CA VAL A 414 -0.93 -43.77 -13.43
C VAL A 414 0.22 -42.84 -13.00
N LEU A 415 0.08 -42.19 -11.83
CA LEU A 415 1.12 -41.41 -11.20
C LEU A 415 2.29 -42.33 -10.78
N LEU A 416 3.36 -42.28 -11.58
CA LEU A 416 4.68 -42.73 -11.13
C LEU A 416 5.44 -41.42 -10.74
N GLU A 417 5.76 -41.31 -9.44
CA GLU A 417 6.66 -40.28 -8.95
C GLU A 417 8.04 -40.45 -9.60
N PRO A 418 8.60 -39.42 -10.29
CA PRO A 418 9.99 -39.51 -10.76
C PRO A 418 10.91 -39.06 -9.60
N GLU A 419 11.84 -39.92 -9.22
CA GLU A 419 13.03 -39.55 -8.47
C GLU A 419 13.77 -38.41 -9.19
N LEU A 420 14.05 -37.33 -8.47
CA LEU A 420 14.83 -36.16 -8.94
C LEU A 420 16.28 -36.60 -9.22
N GLU A 421 16.55 -37.17 -10.38
CA GLU A 421 17.91 -37.25 -10.92
C GLU A 421 18.35 -35.86 -11.38
N GLN A 422 19.56 -35.49 -10.99
CA GLN A 422 20.19 -34.21 -11.30
C GLN A 422 20.21 -33.96 -12.81
N VAL A 423 19.47 -32.97 -13.27
CA VAL A 423 19.43 -32.52 -14.67
C VAL A 423 20.79 -31.89 -14.99
N THR A 424 21.62 -32.60 -15.75
CA THR A 424 22.91 -32.09 -16.23
C THR A 424 22.74 -31.40 -17.59
N PRO A 425 23.59 -30.42 -17.96
CA PRO A 425 23.56 -29.79 -19.28
C PRO A 425 23.62 -30.78 -20.45
N LEU A 426 24.23 -31.95 -20.24
CA LEU A 426 24.35 -33.01 -21.21
C LEU A 426 23.00 -33.74 -21.42
N SER A 427 22.21 -33.93 -20.37
CA SER A 427 20.88 -34.56 -20.49
C SER A 427 19.90 -33.64 -21.22
N ILE A 428 20.01 -32.32 -21.07
CA ILE A 428 19.21 -31.34 -21.81
C ILE A 428 19.58 -31.36 -23.29
N LEU A 429 20.85 -31.42 -23.61
CA LEU A 429 21.33 -31.50 -25.00
C LEU A 429 20.86 -32.79 -25.72
N GLN A 430 20.88 -33.93 -25.03
CA GLN A 430 20.35 -35.19 -25.53
C GLN A 430 18.85 -35.15 -25.76
N LEU A 431 18.09 -34.51 -24.88
CA LEU A 431 16.64 -34.34 -25.03
C LEU A 431 16.30 -33.44 -26.22
N ILE A 432 17.03 -32.36 -26.41
CA ILE A 432 16.91 -31.43 -27.56
C ILE A 432 17.20 -32.18 -28.88
N GLN A 433 18.23 -33.01 -28.92
CA GLN A 433 18.59 -33.79 -30.09
C GLN A 433 17.58 -34.90 -30.45
N GLN A 434 16.86 -35.42 -29.46
CA GLN A 434 15.84 -36.44 -29.66
C GLN A 434 14.46 -35.91 -30.01
N THR A 435 14.15 -34.66 -29.61
CA THR A 435 12.80 -34.09 -29.73
C THR A 435 12.64 -33.09 -30.88
N LEU A 436 13.73 -32.47 -31.35
CA LEU A 436 13.68 -31.46 -32.39
C LEU A 436 14.24 -31.98 -33.73
N ASN A 437 13.58 -31.63 -34.85
CA ASN A 437 14.09 -31.89 -36.17
C ASN A 437 15.26 -30.94 -36.53
N GLU A 438 16.00 -31.23 -37.63
CA GLU A 438 17.20 -30.48 -38.00
C GLU A 438 16.97 -28.97 -38.23
N GLU A 439 15.81 -28.58 -38.78
CA GLU A 439 15.45 -27.15 -38.96
C GLU A 439 15.20 -26.44 -37.66
N GLN A 440 14.53 -27.08 -36.70
CA GLN A 440 14.23 -26.56 -35.37
C GLN A 440 15.51 -26.45 -34.51
N GLN A 441 16.45 -27.38 -34.66
CA GLN A 441 17.77 -27.32 -34.01
C GLN A 441 18.60 -26.14 -34.54
N GLN A 442 18.55 -25.89 -35.84
CA GLN A 442 19.27 -24.75 -36.44
C GLN A 442 18.64 -23.40 -35.99
N GLU A 443 17.34 -23.30 -35.87
CA GLU A 443 16.66 -22.09 -35.43
C GLU A 443 16.94 -21.82 -33.94
N LEU A 444 16.96 -22.86 -33.09
CA LEU A 444 17.34 -22.76 -31.67
C LEU A 444 18.78 -22.26 -31.52
N LEU A 445 19.72 -22.78 -32.29
CA LEU A 445 21.11 -22.34 -32.31
C LEU A 445 21.24 -20.88 -32.79
N ARG A 446 20.40 -20.45 -33.71
CA ARG A 446 20.36 -19.09 -34.22
C ARG A 446 19.88 -18.11 -33.15
N LEU A 447 18.85 -18.48 -32.39
CA LEU A 447 18.30 -17.68 -31.29
C LEU A 447 19.28 -17.59 -30.11
N LEU A 448 19.96 -18.67 -29.75
CA LEU A 448 21.00 -18.66 -28.71
C LEU A 448 22.18 -17.78 -29.08
N ASN A 449 22.65 -17.84 -30.34
CA ASN A 449 23.74 -17.01 -30.84
C ASN A 449 23.37 -15.51 -30.98
N GLN A 450 22.08 -15.18 -31.10
CA GLN A 450 21.63 -13.79 -31.08
C GLN A 450 21.62 -13.18 -29.67
N ASN A 451 21.41 -13.99 -28.64
CA ASN A 451 21.43 -13.54 -27.23
C ASN A 451 22.86 -13.36 -26.68
N ASP A 452 23.84 -14.11 -27.14
CA ASP A 452 25.25 -13.96 -26.72
C ASP A 452 25.90 -12.62 -27.12
N ARG A 453 25.28 -11.84 -28.00
CA ARG A 453 25.77 -10.49 -28.39
C ARG A 453 25.33 -9.36 -27.44
N LYS A 454 24.58 -9.65 -26.38
CA LYS A 454 24.04 -8.65 -25.43
C LYS A 454 24.61 -8.74 -24.02
N ILE A 455 25.59 -9.59 -23.75
CA ILE A 455 26.24 -9.63 -22.43
C ILE A 455 27.44 -8.68 -22.47
N PRO A 456 27.45 -7.58 -21.72
CA PRO A 456 28.64 -6.76 -21.58
C PRO A 456 29.68 -7.53 -20.75
N GLN A 457 30.90 -7.67 -21.27
CA GLN A 457 32.02 -8.18 -20.53
C GLN A 457 32.32 -7.28 -19.35
N ILE A 458 32.17 -7.78 -18.15
CA ILE A 458 32.64 -7.14 -16.91
C ILE A 458 34.14 -7.43 -16.82
N PRO A 459 35.04 -6.43 -16.76
CA PRO A 459 36.44 -6.67 -16.53
C PRO A 459 36.64 -7.05 -15.04
N PHE A 460 37.51 -8.02 -14.82
CA PHE A 460 38.01 -8.48 -13.52
C PHE A 460 38.72 -7.37 -12.74
#